data_2090864e83789bd289de119095954e8b
#
_entry.id   2090864e83789bd289de119095954e8b
#
_cell.length_a   1.000
_cell.length_b   1.000
_cell.length_c   1.000
_cell.angle_alpha   90.00
_cell.angle_beta   90.00
_cell.angle_gamma   90.00
#
_symmetry.space_group_name_H-M   'P 1'
#
loop_
_entity.id
_entity.type
_entity.pdbx_description
1 polymer ?
#
loop_
_entity_poly.entity_id
_entity_poly.type
_entity_poly.pdbx_seq_one_letter_code
_entity_poly.pdbx_strand_id
1 'polypeptide(L)'
;FDDFSDQLINLINELKINKIHLIGFSIGSLIARNFATKFNDRLQSLTLLSSIYKRSEEQQKTVNERFDQAKKELKLSKQALKRWFTDRYLENNPKTYEKISTILSSNNMVNFLKVYELFVNHKNDEDFKKIKANTLIMTGEFDTGSTIEMSQELNKVIENSELKIVKDGKHLCGIECADDVNLAIKNFVKKND
;
A
#
# COMPACT_ATOMS: atom_id res chain seq x y z
N PHE A 1 -10.21 1.60 -9.71
CA PHE A 1 -8.74 1.58 -9.83
C PHE A 1 -8.30 2.03 -11.21
N ASP A 2 -9.04 1.71 -12.26
CA ASP A 2 -8.73 2.07 -13.64
C ASP A 2 -8.54 3.57 -13.83
N ASP A 3 -9.42 4.40 -13.28
CA ASP A 3 -9.32 5.86 -13.38
C ASP A 3 -7.99 6.40 -12.80
N PHE A 4 -7.49 5.81 -11.71
CA PHE A 4 -6.19 6.17 -11.13
C PHE A 4 -5.03 5.76 -12.05
N SER A 5 -5.10 4.57 -12.64
CA SER A 5 -4.10 4.10 -13.59
C SER A 5 -4.09 4.95 -14.85
N ASP A 6 -5.27 5.34 -15.34
CA ASP A 6 -5.41 6.18 -16.53
C ASP A 6 -4.92 7.62 -16.27
N GLN A 7 -5.13 8.17 -15.07
CA GLN A 7 -4.52 9.45 -14.67
C GLN A 7 -2.99 9.37 -14.65
N LEU A 8 -2.42 8.29 -14.09
CA LEU A 8 -0.98 8.11 -14.02
C LEU A 8 -0.35 7.96 -15.40
N ILE A 9 -0.94 7.15 -16.29
CA ILE A 9 -0.38 6.98 -17.66
C ILE A 9 -0.46 8.27 -18.45
N ASN A 10 -1.53 9.06 -18.31
CA ASN A 10 -1.65 10.37 -18.94
C ASN A 10 -0.56 11.32 -18.46
N LEU A 11 -0.31 11.39 -17.14
CA LEU A 11 0.77 12.21 -16.58
C LEU A 11 2.15 11.79 -17.13
N ILE A 12 2.44 10.49 -17.18
CA ILE A 12 3.70 9.94 -17.72
C ILE A 12 3.86 10.35 -19.19
N ASN A 13 2.78 10.30 -19.97
CA ASN A 13 2.80 10.69 -21.38
C ASN A 13 3.01 12.18 -21.56
N GLU A 14 2.34 13.04 -20.79
CA GLU A 14 2.53 14.50 -20.82
C GLU A 14 3.97 14.89 -20.48
N LEU A 15 4.56 14.20 -19.49
CA LEU A 15 5.95 14.40 -19.09
C LEU A 15 6.96 13.77 -20.05
N LYS A 16 6.50 13.04 -21.08
CA LYS A 16 7.34 12.33 -22.07
C LYS A 16 8.30 11.33 -21.42
N ILE A 17 7.90 10.74 -20.28
CA ILE A 17 8.68 9.71 -19.59
C ILE A 17 8.37 8.36 -20.24
N ASN A 18 9.40 7.61 -20.62
CA ASN A 18 9.22 6.31 -21.25
C ASN A 18 8.87 5.23 -20.21
N LYS A 19 9.69 5.07 -19.17
CA LYS A 19 9.49 4.09 -18.09
C LYS A 19 9.69 4.72 -16.73
N ILE A 20 9.04 4.16 -15.72
CA ILE A 20 9.11 4.60 -14.32
C ILE A 20 9.40 3.45 -13.38
N HIS A 21 10.01 3.76 -12.24
CA HIS A 21 9.95 2.94 -11.05
C HIS A 21 8.68 3.35 -10.29
N LEU A 22 7.71 2.43 -10.19
CA LEU A 22 6.44 2.70 -9.52
C LEU A 22 6.44 2.11 -8.12
N ILE A 23 6.18 2.95 -7.12
CA ILE A 23 6.07 2.53 -5.72
C ILE A 23 4.64 2.80 -5.25
N GLY A 24 3.94 1.75 -4.82
CA GLY A 24 2.60 1.84 -4.24
C GLY A 24 2.60 1.43 -2.78
N PHE A 25 1.98 2.25 -1.93
CA PHE A 25 1.79 1.97 -0.51
C PHE A 25 0.32 1.78 -0.18
N SER A 26 -0.04 0.73 0.58
CA SER A 26 -1.41 0.46 1.04
C SER A 26 -2.39 0.44 -0.14
N ILE A 27 -3.44 1.29 -0.17
CA ILE A 27 -4.33 1.39 -1.34
C ILE A 27 -3.58 1.80 -2.62
N GLY A 28 -2.51 2.59 -2.49
CA GLY A 28 -1.61 2.90 -3.61
C GLY A 28 -0.94 1.66 -4.20
N SER A 29 -0.74 0.60 -3.41
CA SER A 29 -0.23 -0.67 -3.92
C SER A 29 -1.24 -1.39 -4.82
N LEU A 30 -2.55 -1.27 -4.53
CA LEU A 30 -3.61 -1.81 -5.37
C LEU A 30 -3.70 -1.04 -6.70
N ILE A 31 -3.56 0.29 -6.64
CA ILE A 31 -3.47 1.14 -7.84
C ILE A 31 -2.23 0.76 -8.67
N ALA A 32 -1.08 0.57 -8.02
CA ALA A 32 0.16 0.18 -8.70
C ALA A 32 0.05 -1.21 -9.34
N ARG A 33 -0.63 -2.17 -8.71
CA ARG A 33 -0.93 -3.48 -9.28
C ARG A 33 -1.84 -3.36 -10.50
N ASN A 34 -2.91 -2.59 -10.40
CA ASN A 34 -3.81 -2.34 -11.54
C ASN A 34 -3.05 -1.68 -12.69
N PHE A 35 -2.23 -0.65 -12.42
CA PHE A 35 -1.37 -0.03 -13.42
C PHE A 35 -0.43 -1.05 -14.05
N ALA A 36 0.23 -1.89 -13.27
CA ALA A 36 1.17 -2.87 -13.76
C ALA A 36 0.52 -3.93 -14.68
N THR A 37 -0.73 -4.32 -14.43
CA THR A 37 -1.45 -5.24 -15.32
C THR A 37 -1.89 -4.62 -16.64
N LYS A 38 -2.06 -3.29 -16.69
CA LYS A 38 -2.50 -2.55 -17.89
C LYS A 38 -1.33 -1.99 -18.70
N PHE A 39 -0.30 -1.49 -18.03
CA PHE A 39 0.79 -0.70 -18.61
C PHE A 39 2.18 -1.22 -18.19
N ASN A 40 2.35 -2.55 -18.17
CA ASN A 40 3.59 -3.18 -17.72
C ASN A 40 4.83 -2.71 -18.50
N ASP A 41 4.69 -2.42 -19.78
CA ASP A 41 5.75 -1.91 -20.67
C ASP A 41 6.26 -0.51 -20.27
N ARG A 42 5.48 0.22 -19.45
CA ARG A 42 5.84 1.54 -18.90
C ARG A 42 6.54 1.43 -17.54
N LEU A 43 6.76 0.22 -17.03
CA LEU A 43 7.47 -0.01 -15.78
C LEU A 43 8.93 -0.39 -16.00
N GLN A 44 9.81 0.28 -15.28
CA GLN A 44 11.20 -0.15 -15.05
C GLN A 44 11.25 -1.13 -13.89
N SER A 45 10.56 -0.83 -12.78
CA SER A 45 10.31 -1.75 -11.68
C SER A 45 9.03 -1.37 -10.91
N LEU A 46 8.55 -2.29 -10.10
CA LEU A 46 7.37 -2.13 -9.23
C LEU A 46 7.75 -2.39 -7.78
N THR A 47 7.30 -1.54 -6.85
CA THR A 47 7.38 -1.80 -5.42
C THR A 47 5.99 -1.74 -4.79
N LEU A 48 5.61 -2.81 -4.09
CA LEU A 48 4.34 -2.96 -3.39
C LEU A 48 4.60 -2.99 -1.89
N LEU A 49 4.32 -1.88 -1.20
CA LEU A 49 4.50 -1.76 0.24
C LEU A 49 3.17 -1.86 0.97
N SER A 50 3.08 -2.80 1.91
CA SER A 50 1.86 -3.07 2.71
C SER A 50 0.62 -3.30 1.84
N SER A 51 0.74 -4.20 0.86
CA SER A 51 -0.34 -4.56 -0.06
C SER A 51 -1.19 -5.69 0.50
N ILE A 52 -2.52 -5.51 0.50
CA ILE A 52 -3.43 -6.61 0.84
C ILE A 52 -3.53 -7.63 -0.30
N TYR A 53 -3.81 -8.89 0.06
CA TYR A 53 -4.14 -9.93 -0.90
C TYR A 53 -5.01 -11.02 -0.25
N LYS A 54 -6.15 -11.34 -0.89
CA LYS A 54 -7.06 -12.42 -0.46
C LYS A 54 -7.39 -12.40 1.04
N ARG A 55 -8.15 -11.39 1.46
CA ARG A 55 -8.66 -11.35 2.84
C ARG A 55 -9.45 -12.62 3.17
N SER A 56 -9.26 -13.15 4.38
CA SER A 56 -10.19 -14.13 4.94
C SER A 56 -11.57 -13.50 5.18
N GLU A 57 -12.60 -14.32 5.40
CA GLU A 57 -13.94 -13.85 5.74
C GLU A 57 -13.93 -12.97 7.00
N GLU A 58 -13.14 -13.34 8.01
CA GLU A 58 -12.98 -12.58 9.25
C GLU A 58 -12.30 -11.22 9.00
N GLN A 59 -11.24 -11.20 8.18
CA GLN A 59 -10.56 -9.97 7.80
C GLN A 59 -11.50 -9.06 6.98
N GLN A 60 -12.28 -9.63 6.06
CA GLN A 60 -13.26 -8.89 5.28
C GLN A 60 -14.38 -8.32 6.17
N LYS A 61 -14.89 -9.12 7.11
CA LYS A 61 -15.87 -8.65 8.11
C LYS A 61 -15.31 -7.47 8.92
N THR A 62 -14.09 -7.61 9.43
CA THR A 62 -13.43 -6.56 10.23
C THR A 62 -13.27 -5.26 9.44
N VAL A 63 -12.89 -5.31 8.17
CA VAL A 63 -12.73 -4.09 7.36
C VAL A 63 -14.08 -3.46 7.02
N ASN A 64 -15.13 -4.26 6.79
CA ASN A 64 -16.49 -3.78 6.59
C ASN A 64 -17.02 -3.04 7.82
N GLU A 65 -16.86 -3.61 9.02
CA GLU A 65 -17.27 -2.98 10.29
C GLU A 65 -16.57 -1.63 10.51
N ARG A 66 -15.27 -1.55 10.21
CA ARG A 66 -14.51 -0.28 10.28
C ARG A 66 -15.00 0.75 9.28
N PHE A 67 -15.35 0.32 8.08
CA PHE A 67 -15.91 1.20 7.05
C PHE A 67 -17.28 1.73 7.45
N ASP A 68 -18.17 0.88 7.97
CA ASP A 68 -19.48 1.27 8.45
C ASP A 68 -19.39 2.24 9.64
N GLN A 69 -18.44 2.00 10.55
CA GLN A 69 -18.18 2.94 11.64
C GLN A 69 -17.69 4.30 11.10
N ALA A 70 -16.75 4.30 10.14
CA ALA A 70 -16.26 5.54 9.54
C ALA A 70 -17.36 6.33 8.82
N LYS A 71 -18.29 5.65 8.13
CA LYS A 71 -19.48 6.26 7.51
C LYS A 71 -20.41 6.89 8.55
N LYS A 72 -20.65 6.18 9.65
CA LYS A 72 -21.55 6.63 10.71
C LYS A 72 -20.98 7.84 11.48
N GLU A 73 -19.70 7.80 11.79
CA GLU A 73 -19.04 8.83 12.63
C GLU A 73 -18.49 9.99 11.80
N LEU A 74 -18.38 9.84 10.49
CA LEU A 74 -17.72 10.79 9.57
C LEU A 74 -16.31 11.18 10.03
N LYS A 75 -15.61 10.26 10.67
CA LYS A 75 -14.23 10.42 11.16
C LYS A 75 -13.48 9.10 11.18
N LEU A 76 -12.16 9.18 11.10
CA LEU A 76 -11.29 8.03 11.33
C LEU A 76 -11.06 7.82 12.83
N SER A 77 -11.14 6.57 13.24
CA SER A 77 -10.88 6.21 14.63
C SER A 77 -9.41 6.47 15.01
N LYS A 78 -9.17 7.08 16.17
CA LYS A 78 -7.81 7.22 16.75
C LYS A 78 -7.11 5.87 16.94
N GLN A 79 -7.86 4.77 17.01
CA GLN A 79 -7.32 3.41 17.03
C GLN A 79 -6.59 3.03 15.72
N ALA A 80 -6.82 3.77 14.62
CA ALA A 80 -6.07 3.57 13.38
C ALA A 80 -4.55 3.70 13.61
N LEU A 81 -4.11 4.70 14.39
CA LEU A 81 -2.70 4.91 14.68
C LEU A 81 -2.06 3.72 15.41
N LYS A 82 -2.77 3.11 16.37
CA LYS A 82 -2.29 1.90 17.07
C LYS A 82 -2.18 0.68 16.17
N ARG A 83 -2.97 0.61 15.08
CA ARG A 83 -2.83 -0.44 14.07
C ARG A 83 -1.68 -0.17 13.11
N TRP A 84 -1.37 1.10 12.86
CA TRP A 84 -0.40 1.51 11.84
C TRP A 84 1.03 1.63 12.35
N PHE A 85 1.20 1.88 13.65
CA PHE A 85 2.50 1.99 14.31
C PHE A 85 2.58 1.07 15.53
N THR A 86 3.78 0.68 15.93
CA THR A 86 4.02 0.03 17.21
C THR A 86 3.83 1.02 18.36
N ASP A 87 3.42 0.53 19.53
CA ASP A 87 3.28 1.37 20.71
C ASP A 87 4.62 2.03 21.08
N ARG A 88 5.71 1.25 21.00
CA ARG A 88 7.08 1.75 21.20
C ARG A 88 7.43 2.93 20.30
N TYR A 89 7.05 2.86 19.00
CA TYR A 89 7.31 3.96 18.08
C TYR A 89 6.53 5.21 18.45
N LEU A 90 5.24 5.08 18.77
CA LEU A 90 4.38 6.20 19.13
C LEU A 90 4.83 6.88 20.43
N GLU A 91 5.25 6.11 21.44
CA GLU A 91 5.77 6.61 22.71
C GLU A 91 7.05 7.44 22.51
N ASN A 92 7.95 6.98 21.64
CA ASN A 92 9.23 7.66 21.36
C ASN A 92 9.09 8.81 20.32
N ASN A 93 7.96 8.90 19.60
CA ASN A 93 7.76 9.87 18.53
C ASN A 93 6.42 10.62 18.64
N PRO A 94 6.16 11.35 19.73
CA PRO A 94 4.88 12.04 19.97
C PRO A 94 4.54 13.07 18.88
N LYS A 95 5.55 13.72 18.28
CA LYS A 95 5.36 14.66 17.16
C LYS A 95 4.81 13.96 15.91
N THR A 96 5.22 12.71 15.63
CA THR A 96 4.66 11.92 14.53
C THR A 96 3.21 11.57 14.81
N TYR A 97 2.88 11.19 16.06
CA TYR A 97 1.50 10.94 16.46
C TYR A 97 0.61 12.18 16.21
N GLU A 98 1.03 13.35 16.68
CA GLU A 98 0.30 14.61 16.49
C GLU A 98 0.12 14.95 15.02
N LYS A 99 1.19 14.87 14.23
CA LYS A 99 1.17 15.15 12.79
C LYS A 99 0.19 14.24 12.05
N ILE A 100 0.26 12.93 12.25
CA ILE A 100 -0.62 11.98 11.57
C ILE A 100 -2.06 12.12 12.07
N SER A 101 -2.28 12.35 13.37
CA SER A 101 -3.61 12.65 13.93
C SER A 101 -4.23 13.88 13.28
N THR A 102 -3.44 14.94 13.07
CA THR A 102 -3.89 16.16 12.41
C THR A 102 -4.27 15.88 10.95
N ILE A 103 -3.44 15.17 10.20
CA ILE A 103 -3.74 14.77 8.82
C ILE A 103 -5.06 13.98 8.76
N LEU A 104 -5.24 13.00 9.64
CA LEU A 104 -6.46 12.20 9.69
C LEU A 104 -7.71 13.04 10.01
N SER A 105 -7.57 14.00 10.92
CA SER A 105 -8.68 14.88 11.34
C SER A 105 -9.05 15.91 10.28
N SER A 106 -8.10 16.31 9.42
CA SER A 106 -8.31 17.28 8.35
C SER A 106 -8.79 16.70 7.04
N ASN A 107 -8.95 15.37 6.95
CA ASN A 107 -9.42 14.72 5.74
C ASN A 107 -10.83 15.15 5.35
N ASN A 108 -11.04 15.37 4.05
CA ASN A 108 -12.38 15.44 3.49
C ASN A 108 -13.01 14.06 3.54
N MET A 109 -13.89 13.83 4.53
CA MET A 109 -14.46 12.50 4.78
C MET A 109 -15.32 11.98 3.62
N VAL A 110 -15.97 12.85 2.85
CA VAL A 110 -16.76 12.42 1.68
C VAL A 110 -15.84 11.78 0.63
N ASN A 111 -14.74 12.44 0.30
CA ASN A 111 -13.78 11.91 -0.66
C ASN A 111 -13.04 10.68 -0.10
N PHE A 112 -12.65 10.74 1.18
CA PHE A 112 -12.00 9.62 1.85
C PHE A 112 -12.87 8.36 1.81
N LEU A 113 -14.15 8.45 2.12
CA LEU A 113 -15.06 7.29 2.14
C LEU A 113 -15.23 6.66 0.77
N LYS A 114 -15.26 7.45 -0.31
CA LYS A 114 -15.30 6.91 -1.69
C LYS A 114 -14.06 6.06 -2.00
N VAL A 115 -12.88 6.54 -1.62
CA VAL A 115 -11.61 5.81 -1.83
C VAL A 115 -11.52 4.60 -0.89
N TYR A 116 -12.00 4.74 0.35
CA TYR A 116 -12.04 3.62 1.29
C TYR A 116 -12.98 2.51 0.83
N GLU A 117 -14.11 2.85 0.21
CA GLU A 117 -15.04 1.89 -0.39
C GLU A 117 -14.38 1.04 -1.48
N LEU A 118 -13.55 1.64 -2.33
CA LEU A 118 -12.76 0.90 -3.33
C LEU A 118 -11.83 -0.12 -2.66
N PHE A 119 -11.16 0.28 -1.57
CA PHE A 119 -10.29 -0.62 -0.80
C PHE A 119 -11.07 -1.76 -0.14
N VAL A 120 -12.22 -1.47 0.44
CA VAL A 120 -13.08 -2.47 1.13
C VAL A 120 -13.60 -3.50 0.14
N ASN A 121 -14.05 -3.06 -1.04
CA ASN A 121 -14.67 -3.91 -2.06
C ASN A 121 -13.68 -4.53 -3.05
N HIS A 122 -12.37 -4.36 -2.83
CA HIS A 122 -11.36 -4.91 -3.72
C HIS A 122 -11.38 -6.44 -3.74
N LYS A 123 -11.50 -7.04 -4.93
CA LYS A 123 -11.73 -8.49 -5.13
C LYS A 123 -10.47 -9.30 -5.41
N ASN A 124 -9.31 -8.65 -5.62
CA ASN A 124 -8.06 -9.29 -6.04
C ASN A 124 -8.23 -10.15 -7.31
N ASP A 125 -8.91 -9.61 -8.30
CA ASP A 125 -9.22 -10.24 -9.57
C ASP A 125 -8.25 -9.85 -10.70
N GLU A 126 -7.13 -9.21 -10.35
CA GLU A 126 -6.08 -8.85 -11.30
C GLU A 126 -5.40 -10.09 -11.90
N ASP A 127 -5.11 -10.00 -13.19
CA ASP A 127 -4.28 -11.01 -13.86
C ASP A 127 -2.79 -10.75 -13.59
N PHE A 128 -2.30 -11.31 -12.49
CA PHE A 128 -0.89 -11.14 -12.06
C PHE A 128 0.13 -11.65 -13.09
N LYS A 129 -0.27 -12.54 -14.01
CA LYS A 129 0.60 -13.01 -15.09
C LYS A 129 1.01 -11.90 -16.07
N LYS A 130 0.26 -10.80 -16.09
CA LYS A 130 0.59 -9.62 -16.88
C LYS A 130 1.67 -8.75 -16.25
N ILE A 131 1.94 -8.91 -14.96
CA ILE A 131 3.00 -8.17 -14.26
C ILE A 131 4.34 -8.87 -14.57
N LYS A 132 5.11 -8.29 -15.49
CA LYS A 132 6.43 -8.80 -15.91
C LYS A 132 7.59 -7.95 -15.36
N ALA A 133 7.30 -6.75 -14.90
CA ALA A 133 8.29 -5.89 -14.26
C ALA A 133 8.85 -6.56 -12.99
N ASN A 134 10.16 -6.42 -12.76
CA ASN A 134 10.75 -6.82 -11.50
C ASN A 134 10.03 -6.13 -10.34
N THR A 135 9.58 -6.91 -9.36
CA THR A 135 8.68 -6.44 -8.30
C THR A 135 9.28 -6.68 -6.92
N LEU A 136 9.39 -5.62 -6.12
CA LEU A 136 9.70 -5.72 -4.69
C LEU A 136 8.41 -5.68 -3.87
N ILE A 137 8.14 -6.73 -3.10
CA ILE A 137 7.00 -6.80 -2.18
C ILE A 137 7.53 -6.60 -0.77
N MET A 138 6.94 -5.65 -0.04
CA MET A 138 7.36 -5.34 1.33
C MET A 138 6.15 -5.22 2.26
N THR A 139 6.30 -5.69 3.49
CA THR A 139 5.33 -5.45 4.57
C THR A 139 6.02 -5.40 5.92
N GLY A 140 5.42 -4.70 6.88
CA GLY A 140 5.89 -4.70 8.26
C GLY A 140 5.62 -6.03 8.94
N GLU A 141 6.56 -6.47 9.78
CA GLU A 141 6.46 -7.74 10.54
C GLU A 141 5.17 -7.83 11.37
N PHE A 142 4.71 -6.70 11.90
CA PHE A 142 3.52 -6.62 12.75
C PHE A 142 2.31 -5.97 12.05
N ASP A 143 2.31 -5.91 10.71
CA ASP A 143 1.16 -5.41 9.97
C ASP A 143 0.02 -6.44 9.98
N THR A 144 -1.05 -6.13 10.71
CA THR A 144 -2.24 -6.99 10.81
C THR A 144 -3.26 -6.78 9.68
N GLY A 145 -3.08 -5.75 8.88
CA GLY A 145 -3.97 -5.42 7.75
C GLY A 145 -3.46 -5.98 6.43
N SER A 146 -2.15 -5.85 6.20
CA SER A 146 -1.45 -6.39 5.04
C SER A 146 -0.38 -7.36 5.57
N THR A 147 -0.80 -8.58 5.88
CA THR A 147 0.01 -9.53 6.65
C THR A 147 1.19 -10.10 5.85
N ILE A 148 2.11 -10.75 6.58
CA ILE A 148 3.24 -11.48 5.97
C ILE A 148 2.71 -12.54 5.00
N GLU A 149 1.67 -13.28 5.38
CA GLU A 149 1.06 -14.33 4.57
C GLU A 149 0.51 -13.77 3.25
N MET A 150 -0.18 -12.61 3.30
CA MET A 150 -0.67 -11.93 2.09
C MET A 150 0.48 -11.55 1.15
N SER A 151 1.58 -11.07 1.71
CA SER A 151 2.78 -10.69 0.95
C SER A 151 3.49 -11.93 0.36
N GLN A 152 3.53 -13.04 1.10
CA GLN A 152 4.05 -14.32 0.61
C GLN A 152 3.21 -14.86 -0.54
N GLU A 153 1.88 -14.78 -0.45
CA GLU A 153 0.98 -15.22 -1.52
C GLU A 153 1.13 -14.33 -2.77
N LEU A 154 1.27 -13.01 -2.61
CA LEU A 154 1.59 -12.12 -3.72
C LEU A 154 2.91 -12.49 -4.39
N ASN A 155 3.94 -12.82 -3.59
CA ASN A 155 5.25 -13.23 -4.10
C ASN A 155 5.20 -14.55 -4.89
N LYS A 156 4.23 -15.42 -4.62
CA LYS A 156 4.03 -16.66 -5.38
C LYS A 156 3.35 -16.42 -6.73
N VAL A 157 2.48 -15.39 -6.83
CA VAL A 157 1.67 -15.16 -8.05
C VAL A 157 2.28 -14.13 -9.00
N ILE A 158 3.21 -13.30 -8.53
CA ILE A 158 3.99 -12.36 -9.35
C ILE A 158 5.35 -13.01 -9.66
N GLU A 159 5.54 -13.41 -10.90
CA GLU A 159 6.67 -14.24 -11.36
C GLU A 159 8.05 -13.66 -11.02
N ASN A 160 8.27 -12.38 -11.32
CA ASN A 160 9.55 -11.69 -11.12
C ASN A 160 9.53 -10.86 -9.82
N SER A 161 9.24 -11.51 -8.69
CA SER A 161 9.12 -10.78 -7.42
C SER A 161 10.11 -11.27 -6.37
N GLU A 162 10.53 -10.34 -5.50
CA GLU A 162 11.27 -10.61 -4.28
C GLU A 162 10.51 -10.03 -3.08
N LEU A 163 10.53 -10.78 -1.96
CA LEU A 163 9.83 -10.42 -0.73
C LEU A 163 10.81 -9.91 0.33
N LYS A 164 10.50 -8.79 0.96
CA LYS A 164 11.19 -8.28 2.13
C LYS A 164 10.22 -8.00 3.28
N ILE A 165 10.39 -8.67 4.41
CA ILE A 165 9.70 -8.34 5.65
C ILE A 165 10.49 -7.26 6.38
N VAL A 166 9.82 -6.17 6.74
CA VAL A 166 10.39 -5.04 7.47
C VAL A 166 10.26 -5.34 8.96
N LYS A 167 11.39 -5.69 9.58
CA LYS A 167 11.45 -6.07 10.98
C LYS A 167 10.99 -4.93 11.88
N ASP A 168 10.31 -5.27 12.97
CA ASP A 168 9.79 -4.34 13.98
C ASP A 168 8.78 -3.29 13.44
N GLY A 169 8.34 -3.37 12.17
CA GLY A 169 7.41 -2.42 11.56
C GLY A 169 5.96 -2.90 11.56
N LYS A 170 5.01 -1.96 11.66
CA LYS A 170 3.59 -2.17 11.37
C LYS A 170 3.22 -1.64 9.97
N HIS A 171 1.96 -1.24 9.78
CA HIS A 171 1.43 -0.81 8.46
C HIS A 171 2.18 0.38 7.87
N LEU A 172 2.51 1.38 8.71
CA LEU A 172 3.31 2.55 8.30
C LEU A 172 4.82 2.33 8.48
N CYS A 173 5.30 1.11 8.21
CA CYS A 173 6.73 0.78 8.29
C CYS A 173 7.63 1.69 7.44
N GLY A 174 7.11 2.30 6.36
CA GLY A 174 7.82 3.33 5.60
C GLY A 174 8.11 4.62 6.38
N ILE A 175 7.45 4.83 7.52
CA ILE A 175 7.74 5.93 8.46
C ILE A 175 8.47 5.38 9.68
N GLU A 176 7.97 4.30 10.26
CA GLU A 176 8.48 3.69 11.47
C GLU A 176 9.87 3.10 11.32
N CYS A 177 10.14 2.45 10.19
CA CYS A 177 11.39 1.81 9.82
C CYS A 177 11.97 2.43 8.54
N ALA A 178 11.95 3.77 8.46
CA ALA A 178 12.25 4.52 7.23
C ALA A 178 13.60 4.18 6.61
N ASP A 179 14.65 4.00 7.43
CA ASP A 179 15.99 3.71 6.94
C ASP A 179 16.05 2.36 6.22
N ASP A 180 15.46 1.32 6.81
CA ASP A 180 15.43 -0.03 6.23
C ASP A 180 14.58 -0.09 4.96
N VAL A 181 13.43 0.59 4.95
CA VAL A 181 12.53 0.65 3.79
C VAL A 181 13.19 1.42 2.66
N ASN A 182 13.74 2.59 2.93
CA ASN A 182 14.40 3.42 1.93
C ASN A 182 15.65 2.75 1.36
N LEU A 183 16.43 2.07 2.19
CA LEU A 183 17.62 1.32 1.73
C LEU A 183 17.21 0.18 0.78
N ALA A 184 16.15 -0.57 1.13
CA ALA A 184 15.65 -1.65 0.30
C ALA A 184 15.16 -1.15 -1.06
N ILE A 185 14.33 -0.10 -1.06
CA ILE A 185 13.81 0.51 -2.29
C ILE A 185 14.96 1.06 -3.14
N LYS A 186 15.90 1.81 -2.53
CA LYS A 186 17.06 2.35 -3.25
C LYS A 186 17.90 1.28 -3.92
N ASN A 187 18.18 0.18 -3.21
CA ASN A 187 18.95 -0.93 -3.76
C ASN A 187 18.19 -1.63 -4.90
N PHE A 188 16.87 -1.80 -4.73
CA PHE A 188 16.03 -2.42 -5.74
C PHE A 188 15.92 -1.57 -7.01
N VAL A 189 15.72 -0.26 -6.88
CA VAL A 189 15.70 0.68 -8.01
C VAL A 189 17.03 0.62 -8.75
N LYS A 190 18.19 0.76 -8.06
CA LYS A 190 19.52 0.68 -8.68
C LYS A 190 19.82 -0.64 -9.40
N LYS A 191 19.26 -1.75 -8.93
CA LYS A 191 19.42 -3.07 -9.57
C LYS A 191 18.65 -3.15 -10.89
N ASN A 192 17.64 -2.29 -11.06
CA ASN A 192 16.70 -2.30 -12.17
C ASN A 192 16.82 -1.05 -13.07
N ASP A 193 17.80 -0.18 -12.84
CA ASP A 193 18.22 0.88 -13.76
C ASP A 193 19.07 0.26 -14.90
#